data_b4ff082f4b1a066db21a86b48fafb60e
#
_entry.id   b4ff082f4b1a066db21a86b48fafb60e
#
_cell.length_a   1.000
_cell.length_b   1.000
_cell.length_c   1.000
_cell.angle_alpha   90.00
_cell.angle_beta   90.00
_cell.angle_gamma   90.00
#
_symmetry.space_group_name_H-M   'P 1'
#
loop_
_entity.id
_entity.type
_entity.pdbx_description
1 polymer ?
#
loop_
_entity_poly.entity_id
_entity_poly.type
_entity_poly.pdbx_seq_one_letter_code
_entity_poly.pdbx_strand_id
1 'polypeptide(L)'
;ICAGTNLRAQCPPNLDFELGDFTGWECWIGVPAINLGQNVINWTPNAPVPPVPGRHTMLSANPGDGIDQYGFFPKNCPNGSGHSIQLGNEVLTTPNPKAQGVSYTFTIPAGQNEFNLIYHYALVLHLPPHPVVEMPRFIVEIENLTDGGTLPCPMAPFIPANGLPGFFDSPINP
;
A
#
# COMPACT_ATOMS: atom_id res chain seq x y z
N ILE A 1 -31.06 -26.58 23.75
CA ILE A 1 -29.90 -25.71 23.92
C ILE A 1 -29.22 -25.66 22.54
N CYS A 2 -29.54 -24.63 21.75
CA CYS A 2 -28.82 -24.38 20.50
C CYS A 2 -27.49 -23.73 20.84
N ALA A 3 -26.39 -24.47 20.70
CA ALA A 3 -25.05 -23.90 20.71
C ALA A 3 -24.88 -23.12 19.39
N GLY A 4 -25.09 -21.82 19.47
CA GLY A 4 -24.76 -20.91 18.38
C GLY A 4 -23.24 -20.92 18.16
N THR A 5 -22.78 -21.54 17.10
CA THR A 5 -21.42 -21.30 16.59
C THR A 5 -21.38 -19.88 16.09
N ASN A 6 -20.79 -18.98 16.86
CA ASN A 6 -20.40 -17.66 16.38
C ASN A 6 -19.36 -17.87 15.26
N LEU A 7 -19.82 -17.91 14.02
CA LEU A 7 -18.96 -17.75 12.85
C LEU A 7 -18.44 -16.30 12.89
N ARG A 8 -17.39 -16.07 13.64
CA ARG A 8 -16.60 -14.87 13.46
C ARG A 8 -15.96 -14.98 12.09
N ALA A 9 -16.15 -13.96 11.27
CA ALA A 9 -15.38 -13.83 10.05
C ALA A 9 -13.90 -13.96 10.43
N GLN A 10 -13.28 -15.05 9.99
CA GLN A 10 -11.86 -15.28 10.28
C GLN A 10 -11.07 -14.36 9.36
N CYS A 11 -10.33 -13.43 9.93
CA CYS A 11 -9.38 -12.63 9.17
C CYS A 11 -8.40 -13.55 8.43
N PRO A 12 -8.13 -13.31 7.15
CA PRO A 12 -7.08 -14.04 6.45
C PRO A 12 -5.74 -13.92 7.21
N PRO A 13 -4.95 -15.01 7.27
CA PRO A 13 -3.70 -15.00 8.03
C PRO A 13 -2.76 -13.90 7.56
N ASN A 14 -2.18 -13.14 8.49
CA ASN A 14 -1.20 -12.08 8.23
C ASN A 14 -1.66 -10.97 7.24
N LEU A 15 -2.96 -10.81 7.05
CA LEU A 15 -3.48 -9.69 6.25
C LEU A 15 -3.12 -8.34 6.87
N ASP A 16 -2.94 -8.31 8.17
CA ASP A 16 -2.59 -7.18 9.02
C ASP A 16 -1.08 -7.02 9.29
N PHE A 17 -0.25 -7.87 8.70
CA PHE A 17 1.20 -7.95 8.91
C PHE A 17 1.64 -8.32 10.35
N GLU A 18 0.76 -8.79 11.21
CA GLU A 18 1.07 -9.06 12.62
C GLU A 18 2.04 -10.24 12.86
N LEU A 19 2.37 -11.03 11.82
CA LEU A 19 3.49 -11.97 11.88
C LEU A 19 4.85 -11.28 11.82
N GLY A 20 4.92 -9.99 11.51
CA GLY A 20 6.16 -9.24 11.37
C GLY A 20 6.95 -9.56 10.12
N ASP A 21 6.30 -10.11 9.11
CA ASP A 21 6.89 -10.48 7.83
C ASP A 21 5.88 -10.35 6.68
N PHE A 22 6.30 -10.70 5.46
CA PHE A 22 5.48 -10.68 4.28
C PHE A 22 4.83 -12.03 3.95
N THR A 23 4.72 -12.95 4.90
CA THR A 23 4.06 -14.24 4.67
C THR A 23 2.62 -14.04 4.19
N GLY A 24 2.27 -14.65 3.06
CA GLY A 24 0.97 -14.51 2.42
C GLY A 24 0.84 -13.29 1.48
N TRP A 25 1.77 -12.35 1.56
CA TRP A 25 1.84 -11.20 0.67
C TRP A 25 2.81 -11.45 -0.48
N GLU A 26 2.46 -10.96 -1.65
CA GLU A 26 3.32 -10.91 -2.83
C GLU A 26 3.90 -9.50 -2.97
N CYS A 27 5.21 -9.41 -3.15
CA CYS A 27 5.90 -8.14 -3.37
C CYS A 27 6.18 -7.94 -4.86
N TRP A 28 6.05 -6.71 -5.31
CA TRP A 28 6.21 -6.33 -6.72
C TRP A 28 7.17 -5.17 -6.86
N ILE A 29 8.01 -5.22 -7.88
CA ILE A 29 8.89 -4.11 -8.25
C ILE A 29 8.74 -3.81 -9.75
N GLY A 30 8.89 -2.55 -10.10
CA GLY A 30 8.75 -2.12 -11.47
C GLY A 30 9.36 -0.74 -11.72
N VAL A 31 9.16 -0.27 -12.94
CA VAL A 31 9.57 1.06 -13.39
C VAL A 31 8.36 1.71 -14.04
N PRO A 32 7.96 2.90 -13.60
CA PRO A 32 6.93 3.68 -14.28
C PRO A 32 7.44 4.16 -15.64
N ALA A 33 6.55 4.19 -16.60
CA ALA A 33 6.79 4.68 -17.95
C ALA A 33 5.58 5.45 -18.47
N ILE A 34 5.78 6.30 -19.45
CA ILE A 34 4.69 6.96 -20.14
C ILE A 34 4.38 6.18 -21.42
N ASN A 35 3.16 5.70 -21.53
CA ASN A 35 2.65 5.02 -22.70
C ASN A 35 1.35 5.69 -23.16
N LEU A 36 1.30 6.16 -24.39
CA LEU A 36 0.15 6.88 -24.97
C LEU A 36 -0.37 8.02 -24.09
N GLY A 37 0.54 8.76 -23.43
CA GLY A 37 0.18 9.86 -22.52
C GLY A 37 -0.35 9.43 -21.15
N GLN A 38 -0.25 8.15 -20.82
CA GLN A 38 -0.64 7.60 -19.51
C GLN A 38 0.57 7.06 -18.76
N ASN A 39 0.57 7.21 -17.45
CA ASN A 39 1.55 6.57 -16.59
C ASN A 39 1.17 5.09 -16.43
N VAL A 40 2.08 4.22 -16.83
CA VAL A 40 1.95 2.77 -16.69
C VAL A 40 3.14 2.24 -15.89
N ILE A 41 2.95 1.12 -15.21
CA ILE A 41 4.04 0.46 -14.47
C ILE A 41 4.43 -0.79 -15.25
N ASN A 42 5.71 -0.85 -15.63
CA ASN A 42 6.31 -2.05 -16.17
C ASN A 42 6.88 -2.86 -15.00
N TRP A 43 6.14 -3.85 -14.55
CA TRP A 43 6.61 -4.78 -13.52
C TRP A 43 7.76 -5.63 -14.06
N THR A 44 8.89 -5.70 -13.34
CA THR A 44 10.09 -6.39 -13.81
C THR A 44 10.82 -7.08 -12.64
N PRO A 45 10.81 -8.40 -12.53
CA PRO A 45 10.11 -9.33 -13.45
C PRO A 45 8.59 -9.13 -13.38
N ASN A 46 7.86 -9.57 -14.41
CA ASN A 46 6.40 -9.57 -14.38
C ASN A 46 5.90 -10.78 -13.55
N ALA A 47 6.36 -10.84 -12.32
CA ALA A 47 6.06 -11.87 -11.32
C ALA A 47 6.40 -11.33 -9.92
N PRO A 48 5.80 -11.88 -8.87
CA PRO A 48 6.17 -11.55 -7.50
C PRO A 48 7.65 -11.83 -7.22
N VAL A 49 8.25 -10.99 -6.39
CA VAL A 49 9.63 -11.11 -5.93
C VAL A 49 9.68 -11.20 -4.40
N PRO A 50 10.75 -11.73 -3.79
CA PRO A 50 10.98 -11.55 -2.37
C PRO A 50 10.99 -10.06 -1.97
N PRO A 51 10.67 -9.71 -0.71
CA PRO A 51 10.77 -8.33 -0.24
C PRO A 51 12.15 -7.74 -0.54
N VAL A 52 12.17 -6.58 -1.19
CA VAL A 52 13.40 -5.90 -1.61
C VAL A 52 13.71 -4.79 -0.62
N PRO A 53 14.88 -4.79 0.05
CA PRO A 53 15.30 -3.74 0.97
C PRO A 53 15.21 -2.34 0.34
N GLY A 54 14.66 -1.39 1.08
CA GLY A 54 14.45 -0.02 0.61
C GLY A 54 13.31 0.15 -0.40
N ARG A 55 12.57 -0.95 -0.70
CA ARG A 55 11.35 -0.94 -1.52
C ARG A 55 10.17 -1.51 -0.74
N HIS A 56 10.40 -2.55 0.04
CA HIS A 56 9.45 -3.21 0.92
C HIS A 56 10.10 -3.30 2.30
N THR A 57 9.64 -2.50 3.24
CA THR A 57 10.21 -2.48 4.59
C THR A 57 9.12 -2.83 5.60
N MET A 58 9.41 -3.82 6.45
CA MET A 58 8.57 -4.11 7.61
C MET A 58 8.91 -3.13 8.71
N LEU A 59 7.91 -2.48 9.25
CA LEU A 59 8.01 -1.56 10.37
C LEU A 59 7.42 -2.22 11.62
N SER A 60 8.01 -1.96 12.78
CA SER A 60 7.61 -2.54 14.05
C SER A 60 7.28 -1.48 15.09
N ALA A 61 6.25 -1.70 15.88
CA ALA A 61 5.90 -0.82 16.98
C ALA A 61 6.82 -0.99 18.20
N ASN A 62 7.60 -2.06 18.26
CA ASN A 62 8.54 -2.33 19.35
C ASN A 62 9.89 -2.84 18.82
N PRO A 63 10.99 -2.07 18.95
CA PRO A 63 11.14 -0.82 19.74
C PRO A 63 10.50 0.44 19.14
N GLY A 64 9.79 0.36 18.04
CA GLY A 64 9.13 1.45 17.35
C GLY A 64 10.00 2.17 16.33
N ASP A 65 9.49 2.27 15.11
CA ASP A 65 10.16 2.94 13.99
C ASP A 65 9.96 4.46 13.99
N GLY A 66 9.31 4.98 15.05
CA GLY A 66 9.20 6.40 15.31
C GLY A 66 8.19 7.13 14.45
N ILE A 67 8.52 8.38 14.16
CA ILE A 67 7.70 9.33 13.40
C ILE A 67 8.33 9.52 12.03
N ASP A 68 7.49 9.59 11.00
CA ASP A 68 7.94 9.98 9.66
C ASP A 68 8.45 11.44 9.68
N GLN A 69 9.64 11.66 9.12
CA GLN A 69 10.28 12.97 9.21
C GLN A 69 9.63 14.04 8.32
N TYR A 70 8.91 13.64 7.29
CA TYR A 70 8.27 14.55 6.35
C TYR A 70 6.78 14.74 6.66
N GLY A 71 6.09 13.65 6.98
CA GLY A 71 4.65 13.63 7.24
C GLY A 71 4.28 13.84 8.70
N PHE A 72 5.23 13.72 9.63
CA PHE A 72 5.04 13.86 11.08
C PHE A 72 3.98 12.95 11.69
N PHE A 73 3.71 11.82 11.05
CA PHE A 73 2.81 10.77 11.55
C PHE A 73 3.60 9.58 12.09
N PRO A 74 3.02 8.77 12.99
CA PRO A 74 3.63 7.52 13.41
C PRO A 74 3.84 6.57 12.23
N LYS A 75 5.04 6.00 12.10
CA LYS A 75 5.33 5.01 11.04
C LYS A 75 4.56 3.70 11.23
N ASN A 76 4.11 3.41 12.45
CA ASN A 76 3.25 2.28 12.75
C ASN A 76 1.79 2.70 12.80
N CYS A 77 0.91 1.76 12.50
CA CYS A 77 -0.52 1.99 12.48
C CYS A 77 -1.03 2.45 13.86
N PRO A 78 -1.79 3.56 13.95
CA PRO A 78 -2.24 4.12 15.22
C PRO A 78 -3.34 3.30 15.90
N ASN A 79 -3.88 2.26 15.26
CA ASN A 79 -4.91 1.39 15.81
C ASN A 79 -4.40 0.35 16.83
N GLY A 80 -3.10 0.38 17.15
CA GLY A 80 -2.46 -0.58 18.06
C GLY A 80 -1.89 -1.82 17.38
N SER A 81 -1.84 -1.84 16.05
CA SER A 81 -1.13 -2.87 15.28
C SER A 81 0.35 -2.89 15.65
N GLY A 82 0.92 -4.08 15.82
CA GLY A 82 2.34 -4.28 16.13
C GLY A 82 3.24 -4.01 14.92
N HIS A 83 2.70 -4.11 13.72
CA HIS A 83 3.44 -3.99 12.48
C HIS A 83 2.71 -3.15 11.42
N SER A 84 3.48 -2.63 10.49
CA SER A 84 3.02 -1.98 9.27
C SER A 84 4.08 -2.14 8.18
N ILE A 85 3.78 -1.73 6.96
CA ILE A 85 4.77 -1.75 5.88
C ILE A 85 5.00 -0.36 5.33
N GLN A 86 6.23 -0.13 4.89
CA GLN A 86 6.59 1.04 4.08
C GLN A 86 6.94 0.58 2.67
N LEU A 87 6.28 1.18 1.68
CA LEU A 87 6.61 1.02 0.27
C LEU A 87 7.42 2.22 -0.20
N GLY A 88 8.58 1.95 -0.76
CA GLY A 88 9.56 2.98 -1.12
C GLY A 88 10.51 3.33 0.01
N ASN A 89 11.27 4.40 -0.18
CA ASN A 89 12.21 4.91 0.80
C ASN A 89 12.24 6.46 0.79
N GLU A 90 12.83 7.01 1.83
CA GLU A 90 12.94 8.46 2.04
C GLU A 90 14.14 9.08 1.29
N VAL A 91 14.86 8.30 0.50
CA VAL A 91 16.09 8.76 -0.14
C VAL A 91 15.80 9.18 -1.57
N LEU A 92 15.92 10.46 -1.85
CA LEU A 92 15.93 10.99 -3.21
C LEU A 92 17.22 10.58 -3.92
N THR A 93 17.33 9.33 -4.32
CA THR A 93 18.47 8.87 -5.10
C THR A 93 18.08 8.75 -6.55
N THR A 94 18.57 9.66 -7.36
CA THR A 94 18.76 9.54 -8.81
C THR A 94 17.52 9.44 -9.71
N PRO A 95 17.69 9.77 -10.98
CA PRO A 95 16.61 9.95 -11.95
C PRO A 95 15.91 8.66 -12.41
N ASN A 96 16.03 7.57 -11.69
CA ASN A 96 15.36 6.33 -12.05
C ASN A 96 14.05 6.20 -11.28
N PRO A 97 12.92 6.49 -11.91
CA PRO A 97 11.62 6.30 -11.29
C PRO A 97 11.44 4.83 -10.92
N LYS A 98 10.87 4.59 -9.75
CA LYS A 98 10.67 3.23 -9.23
C LYS A 98 9.21 3.05 -8.84
N ALA A 99 8.67 1.87 -9.14
CA ALA A 99 7.37 1.43 -8.65
C ALA A 99 7.55 0.18 -7.79
N GLN A 100 6.83 0.13 -6.69
CA GLN A 100 6.74 -1.01 -5.79
C GLN A 100 5.30 -1.19 -5.34
N GLY A 101 4.93 -2.42 -5.07
CA GLY A 101 3.61 -2.78 -4.62
C GLY A 101 3.60 -4.05 -3.81
N VAL A 102 2.50 -4.29 -3.15
CA VAL A 102 2.18 -5.56 -2.51
C VAL A 102 0.79 -5.99 -2.92
N SER A 103 0.56 -7.29 -3.03
CA SER A 103 -0.76 -7.86 -3.24
C SER A 103 -1.01 -9.00 -2.26
N TYR A 104 -2.27 -9.19 -1.90
CA TYR A 104 -2.72 -10.28 -1.05
C TYR A 104 -4.00 -10.87 -1.62
N THR A 105 -4.00 -12.18 -1.82
CA THR A 105 -5.17 -12.90 -2.33
C THR A 105 -5.79 -13.76 -1.22
N PHE A 106 -7.08 -13.65 -1.02
CA PHE A 106 -7.81 -14.49 -0.08
C PHE A 106 -9.16 -14.90 -0.64
N THR A 107 -9.73 -15.96 -0.04
CA THR A 107 -11.05 -16.46 -0.42
C THR A 107 -12.05 -16.10 0.66
N ILE A 108 -13.18 -15.50 0.26
CA ILE A 108 -14.32 -15.30 1.15
C ILE A 108 -15.06 -16.63 1.26
N PRO A 109 -15.26 -17.18 2.46
CA PRO A 109 -15.94 -18.46 2.64
C PRO A 109 -17.36 -18.47 2.06
N ALA A 110 -17.78 -19.58 1.51
CA ALA A 110 -19.14 -19.77 1.01
C ALA A 110 -20.18 -19.50 2.12
N GLY A 111 -21.22 -18.75 1.79
CA GLY A 111 -22.27 -18.36 2.74
C GLY A 111 -21.95 -17.07 3.53
N GLN A 112 -20.79 -16.47 3.37
CA GLN A 112 -20.48 -15.15 3.88
C GLN A 112 -20.82 -14.12 2.80
N ASN A 113 -21.91 -13.40 2.97
CA ASN A 113 -22.43 -12.47 1.96
C ASN A 113 -21.83 -11.06 2.10
N GLU A 114 -21.17 -10.75 3.21
CA GLU A 114 -20.57 -9.47 3.50
C GLU A 114 -19.14 -9.65 4.04
N PHE A 115 -18.23 -8.85 3.53
CA PHE A 115 -16.86 -8.76 4.00
C PHE A 115 -16.42 -7.30 4.03
N ASN A 116 -15.96 -6.84 5.19
CA ASN A 116 -15.45 -5.48 5.35
C ASN A 116 -13.93 -5.53 5.45
N LEU A 117 -13.25 -4.88 4.52
CA LEU A 117 -11.81 -4.65 4.57
C LEU A 117 -11.55 -3.21 5.03
N ILE A 118 -10.86 -3.06 6.15
CA ILE A 118 -10.42 -1.76 6.66
C ILE A 118 -8.90 -1.75 6.59
N TYR A 119 -8.34 -0.75 5.93
CA TYR A 119 -6.90 -0.54 5.90
C TYR A 119 -6.57 0.91 6.23
N HIS A 120 -5.46 1.11 6.89
CA HIS A 120 -4.92 2.42 7.21
C HIS A 120 -3.72 2.70 6.34
N TYR A 121 -3.61 3.93 5.88
CA TYR A 121 -2.46 4.36 5.09
C TYR A 121 -2.07 5.78 5.46
N ALA A 122 -0.81 6.11 5.25
CA ALA A 122 -0.28 7.45 5.27
C ALA A 122 0.62 7.62 4.06
N LEU A 123 0.65 8.81 3.48
CA LEU A 123 1.34 9.07 2.23
C LEU A 123 2.31 10.24 2.39
N VAL A 124 3.53 10.04 1.90
CA VAL A 124 4.48 11.11 1.61
C VAL A 124 4.80 11.03 0.13
N LEU A 125 4.45 12.06 -0.60
CA LEU A 125 4.66 12.12 -2.04
C LEU A 125 5.48 13.37 -2.36
N HIS A 126 6.54 13.20 -3.13
CA HIS A 126 7.30 14.31 -3.67
C HIS A 126 6.48 15.03 -4.76
N LEU A 127 6.48 16.37 -4.76
CA LEU A 127 5.82 17.18 -5.77
C LEU A 127 6.88 17.81 -6.70
N PRO A 128 7.39 17.07 -7.69
CA PRO A 128 8.36 17.60 -8.63
C PRO A 128 7.67 18.52 -9.66
N PRO A 129 8.41 19.42 -10.32
CA PRO A 129 7.86 20.28 -11.38
C PRO A 129 7.70 19.49 -12.70
N HIS A 130 6.88 18.44 -12.67
CA HIS A 130 6.59 17.58 -13.81
C HIS A 130 5.12 17.65 -14.22
N PRO A 131 4.78 17.27 -15.45
CA PRO A 131 3.38 17.06 -15.84
C PRO A 131 2.70 16.02 -14.94
N VAL A 132 1.40 16.16 -14.74
CA VAL A 132 0.60 15.26 -13.86
C VAL A 132 0.78 13.77 -14.21
N VAL A 133 0.98 13.46 -15.49
CA VAL A 133 1.23 12.09 -15.96
C VAL A 133 2.55 11.50 -15.44
N GLU A 134 3.51 12.34 -15.08
CA GLU A 134 4.82 11.94 -14.56
C GLU A 134 4.92 12.03 -13.03
N MET A 135 3.86 12.52 -12.37
CA MET A 135 3.84 12.65 -10.92
C MET A 135 3.86 11.29 -10.21
N PRO A 136 4.52 11.19 -9.06
CA PRO A 136 4.41 10.03 -8.19
C PRO A 136 2.95 9.80 -7.80
N ARG A 137 2.58 8.56 -7.52
CA ARG A 137 1.20 8.23 -7.17
C ARG A 137 1.12 7.03 -6.26
N PHE A 138 0.06 6.99 -5.49
CA PHE A 138 -0.33 5.82 -4.73
C PHE A 138 -1.67 5.31 -5.26
N ILE A 139 -1.76 4.01 -5.50
CA ILE A 139 -2.93 3.34 -6.06
C ILE A 139 -3.27 2.16 -5.15
N VAL A 140 -4.55 2.01 -4.83
CA VAL A 140 -5.12 0.81 -4.20
C VAL A 140 -6.19 0.27 -5.12
N GLU A 141 -6.12 -1.02 -5.40
CA GLU A 141 -7.09 -1.73 -6.24
C GLU A 141 -7.58 -2.97 -5.49
N ILE A 142 -8.86 -3.25 -5.62
CA ILE A 142 -9.49 -4.47 -5.10
C ILE A 142 -10.15 -5.16 -6.28
N GLU A 143 -9.76 -6.40 -6.52
CA GLU A 143 -10.27 -7.18 -7.64
C GLU A 143 -11.06 -8.39 -7.13
N ASN A 144 -12.19 -8.65 -7.76
CA ASN A 144 -12.90 -9.92 -7.62
C ASN A 144 -12.39 -10.90 -8.67
N LEU A 145 -11.52 -11.81 -8.27
CA LEU A 145 -10.92 -12.78 -9.17
C LEU A 145 -11.91 -13.84 -9.67
N THR A 146 -13.05 -14.02 -9.00
CA THR A 146 -14.08 -14.97 -9.43
C THR A 146 -14.85 -14.42 -10.64
N ASP A 147 -15.19 -13.16 -10.62
CA ASP A 147 -15.99 -12.52 -11.67
C ASP A 147 -15.12 -11.73 -12.67
N GLY A 148 -13.83 -11.59 -12.37
CA GLY A 148 -12.87 -10.92 -13.24
C GLY A 148 -13.05 -9.40 -13.32
N GLY A 149 -13.54 -8.77 -12.25
CA GLY A 149 -13.80 -7.34 -12.21
C GLY A 149 -13.12 -6.61 -11.06
N THR A 150 -12.65 -5.39 -11.32
CA THR A 150 -12.24 -4.45 -10.26
C THR A 150 -13.48 -3.92 -9.55
N LEU A 151 -13.48 -3.93 -8.23
CA LEU A 151 -14.59 -3.38 -7.47
C LEU A 151 -14.66 -1.85 -7.64
N PRO A 152 -15.87 -1.27 -7.78
CA PRO A 152 -16.03 0.17 -8.07
C PRO A 152 -15.76 1.07 -6.85
N CYS A 153 -15.13 0.55 -5.82
CA CYS A 153 -14.69 1.29 -4.64
C CYS A 153 -13.16 1.49 -4.59
N PRO A 154 -12.47 1.53 -5.73
CA PRO A 154 -11.07 1.89 -5.71
C PRO A 154 -10.98 3.38 -5.52
N MET A 155 -10.08 3.76 -4.66
CA MET A 155 -9.69 5.15 -4.60
C MET A 155 -9.05 5.53 -5.93
N ALA A 156 -9.45 6.66 -6.46
CA ALA A 156 -8.70 7.30 -7.53
C ALA A 156 -7.23 7.42 -7.09
N PRO A 157 -6.27 7.33 -8.01
CA PRO A 157 -4.86 7.44 -7.65
C PRO A 157 -4.61 8.75 -6.89
N PHE A 158 -3.96 8.65 -5.74
CA PHE A 158 -3.46 9.84 -5.05
C PHE A 158 -2.25 10.36 -5.82
N ILE A 159 -2.39 11.55 -6.37
CA ILE A 159 -1.34 12.24 -7.12
C ILE A 159 -1.10 13.56 -6.39
N PRO A 160 0.15 13.92 -6.06
CA PRO A 160 0.42 15.19 -5.40
C PRO A 160 -0.02 16.36 -6.28
N ALA A 161 -0.73 17.29 -5.68
CA ALA A 161 -1.12 18.55 -6.29
C ALA A 161 -1.30 19.59 -5.18
N ASN A 162 -1.04 20.85 -5.47
CA ASN A 162 -1.25 21.92 -4.52
C ASN A 162 -2.72 21.97 -4.09
N GLY A 163 -2.96 22.06 -2.79
CA GLY A 163 -4.29 22.22 -2.23
C GLY A 163 -5.17 20.96 -2.19
N LEU A 164 -4.58 19.77 -2.30
CA LEU A 164 -5.34 18.54 -2.07
C LEU A 164 -5.89 18.48 -0.65
N PRO A 165 -7.18 18.22 -0.46
CA PRO A 165 -7.77 18.06 0.86
C PRO A 165 -7.05 16.96 1.67
N GLY A 166 -6.68 17.26 2.93
CA GLY A 166 -6.01 16.31 3.80
C GLY A 166 -4.50 16.19 3.59
N PHE A 167 -3.94 16.89 2.60
CA PHE A 167 -2.50 17.00 2.41
C PHE A 167 -1.99 18.37 2.88
N PHE A 168 -0.77 18.41 3.35
CA PHE A 168 -0.05 19.64 3.67
C PHE A 168 1.38 19.56 3.13
N ASP A 169 1.96 20.71 2.85
CA ASP A 169 3.35 20.78 2.44
C ASP A 169 4.25 20.54 3.64
N SER A 170 5.17 19.59 3.53
CA SER A 170 6.17 19.40 4.56
C SER A 170 7.12 20.60 4.63
N PRO A 171 7.44 21.11 5.82
CA PRO A 171 8.45 22.13 5.98
C PRO A 171 9.87 21.61 5.73
N ILE A 172 10.04 20.30 5.63
CA ILE A 172 11.31 19.64 5.35
C ILE A 172 11.33 19.27 3.87
N ASN A 173 12.24 19.88 3.13
CA ASN A 173 12.59 19.44 1.79
C ASN A 173 13.76 18.48 1.85
N PRO A 174 13.65 17.34 1.18
CA PRO A 174 14.75 16.36 1.08
C PRO A 174 15.90 16.88 0.23
#